data_3c9a43fc386453ac7694d0acf17d3f35
#
_entry.id   3c9a43fc386453ac7694d0acf17d3f35
#
_cell.length_a   1.000
_cell.length_b   1.000
_cell.length_c   1.000
_cell.angle_alpha   90.00
_cell.angle_beta   90.00
_cell.angle_gamma   90.00
#
_symmetry.space_group_name_H-M   'P 1'
#
loop_
_entity.id
_entity.type
_entity.pdbx_description
1 polymer ?
#
loop_
_entity_poly.entity_id
_entity_poly.type
_entity_poly.pdbx_seq_one_letter_code
_entity_poly.pdbx_strand_id
1 'polypeptide(L)'
;QAAAGDGSLNRRVWHHVTVFEEVGHGASASVPAGVTEALSVDMGCVGAGLGCDEFKVSICAKDSHGPYHYDVVSGLIDAARRAGADFAVDVYPQYGSDVEASLRAGHDIRHGLIGPGVYASHGYERSHKDGAENTLKLLWAYTVK
;
A
#
# COMPACT_ATOMS: atom_id res chain seq x y z
N GLN A 1 7.97 5.82 13.81
CA GLN A 1 8.99 6.33 14.77
C GLN A 1 9.07 5.50 16.06
N ALA A 2 7.97 4.98 16.58
CA ALA A 2 7.99 4.17 17.82
C ALA A 2 8.79 2.86 17.66
N ALA A 3 8.67 2.20 16.51
CA ALA A 3 9.41 0.96 16.24
C ALA A 3 10.91 1.19 16.01
N ALA A 4 11.30 2.35 15.52
CA ALA A 4 12.71 2.67 15.28
C ALA A 4 13.52 2.85 16.58
N GLY A 5 12.84 3.09 17.71
CA GLY A 5 13.49 3.31 19.01
C GLY A 5 13.78 2.06 19.81
N ASP A 6 13.11 0.94 19.52
CA ASP A 6 13.24 -0.31 20.29
C ASP A 6 14.09 -1.39 19.60
N GLY A 7 14.64 -1.10 18.44
CA GLY A 7 15.46 -2.05 17.67
C GLY A 7 14.67 -3.18 17.01
N SER A 8 13.35 -3.10 16.98
CA SER A 8 12.49 -4.13 16.37
C SER A 8 12.50 -4.12 14.85
N LEU A 9 12.95 -3.01 14.25
CA LEU A 9 13.11 -2.88 12.80
C LEU A 9 14.41 -3.56 12.33
N ASN A 10 14.29 -4.52 11.45
CA ASN A 10 15.43 -5.16 10.79
C ASN A 10 15.75 -4.55 9.40
N ARG A 11 15.10 -3.46 9.05
CA ARG A 11 15.28 -2.69 7.82
C ARG A 11 15.22 -1.19 8.10
N ARG A 12 15.84 -0.39 7.26
CA ARG A 12 15.65 1.06 7.28
C ARG A 12 14.32 1.39 6.63
N VAL A 13 13.43 2.05 7.36
CA VAL A 13 12.13 2.49 6.87
C VAL A 13 12.15 4.02 6.65
N TRP A 14 11.72 4.43 5.48
CA TRP A 14 11.49 5.83 5.13
C TRP A 14 9.99 6.06 5.05
N HIS A 15 9.52 7.11 5.70
CA HIS A 15 8.17 7.62 5.49
C HIS A 15 8.27 8.83 4.55
N HIS A 16 7.75 8.66 3.35
CA HIS A 16 7.76 9.65 2.30
C HIS A 16 6.33 10.12 2.02
N VAL A 17 6.06 11.40 2.27
CA VAL A 17 4.79 12.04 1.92
C VAL A 17 5.01 12.81 0.63
N THR A 18 4.37 12.38 -0.43
CA THR A 18 4.47 12.99 -1.76
C THR A 18 3.47 14.14 -1.91
N VAL A 19 3.72 15.03 -2.87
CA VAL A 19 2.90 16.25 -3.06
C VAL A 19 1.98 16.11 -4.28
N PHE A 20 2.45 15.49 -5.35
CA PHE A 20 1.75 15.45 -6.65
C PHE A 20 1.20 14.07 -7.00
N GLU A 21 0.79 13.29 -6.02
CA GLU A 21 0.27 11.93 -6.25
C GLU A 21 -0.97 11.96 -7.14
N GLU A 22 -1.96 12.80 -6.83
CA GLU A 22 -3.26 12.91 -7.51
C GLU A 22 -3.18 13.37 -8.98
N VAL A 23 -2.02 13.84 -9.39
CA VAL A 23 -1.76 14.24 -10.78
C VAL A 23 -0.64 13.40 -11.42
N GLY A 24 -0.32 12.26 -10.82
CA GLY A 24 0.52 11.21 -11.41
C GLY A 24 2.03 11.48 -11.38
N HIS A 25 2.51 12.36 -10.52
CA HIS A 25 3.93 12.71 -10.42
C HIS A 25 4.59 12.29 -9.10
N GLY A 26 3.91 12.37 -8.01
CA GLY A 26 4.30 12.03 -6.63
C GLY A 26 5.71 11.49 -6.44
N ALA A 27 5.83 10.21 -6.26
CA ALA A 27 7.10 9.51 -6.02
C ALA A 27 8.06 9.47 -7.22
N SER A 28 7.71 10.04 -8.38
CA SER A 28 8.65 10.15 -9.50
C SER A 28 9.83 11.08 -9.22
N ALA A 29 9.67 12.03 -8.30
CA ALA A 29 10.64 13.08 -8.05
C ALA A 29 11.73 12.70 -7.03
N SER A 30 11.47 11.76 -6.13
CA SER A 30 12.36 11.52 -5.00
C SER A 30 12.21 10.15 -4.36
N VAL A 31 12.91 9.17 -4.91
CA VAL A 31 13.16 7.93 -4.18
C VAL A 31 14.51 8.04 -3.46
N PRO A 32 14.58 7.90 -2.12
CA PRO A 32 15.83 7.98 -1.41
C PRO A 32 16.86 6.95 -1.89
N ALA A 33 18.13 7.32 -1.97
CA ALA A 33 19.19 6.42 -2.41
C ALA A 33 19.25 5.15 -1.54
N GLY A 34 19.36 4.00 -2.20
CA GLY A 34 19.44 2.69 -1.54
C GLY A 34 18.09 2.08 -1.14
N VAL A 35 16.96 2.70 -1.47
CA VAL A 35 15.65 2.08 -1.37
C VAL A 35 15.54 0.96 -2.40
N THR A 36 15.16 -0.23 -1.96
CA THR A 36 15.00 -1.42 -2.79
C THR A 36 13.55 -1.90 -2.85
N GLU A 37 12.68 -1.30 -2.02
CA GLU A 37 11.27 -1.65 -1.94
C GLU A 37 10.46 -0.41 -1.56
N ALA A 38 9.35 -0.20 -2.23
CA ALA A 38 8.40 0.86 -1.96
C ALA A 38 6.99 0.31 -1.78
N LEU A 39 6.29 0.79 -0.77
CA LEU A 39 4.91 0.45 -0.48
C LEU A 39 4.09 1.72 -0.44
N SER A 40 3.17 1.87 -1.39
CA SER A 40 2.14 2.90 -1.30
C SER A 40 1.12 2.51 -0.23
N VAL A 41 0.80 3.46 0.63
CA VAL A 41 -0.33 3.38 1.54
C VAL A 41 -1.35 4.41 1.07
N ASP A 42 -2.32 3.94 0.36
CA ASP A 42 -3.34 4.73 -0.33
C ASP A 42 -4.73 4.25 0.10
N MET A 43 -5.65 4.01 -0.78
CA MET A 43 -6.95 3.45 -0.49
C MET A 43 -7.17 2.13 -1.23
N GLY A 44 -8.06 1.29 -0.72
CA GLY A 44 -8.56 0.11 -1.39
C GLY A 44 -9.88 0.40 -2.07
N CYS A 45 -10.02 -0.01 -3.31
CA CYS A 45 -11.29 0.13 -4.03
C CYS A 45 -12.37 -0.77 -3.43
N VAL A 46 -13.55 -0.23 -3.25
CA VAL A 46 -14.75 -0.95 -2.81
C VAL A 46 -15.81 -0.85 -3.91
N GLY A 47 -16.30 -2.00 -4.35
CA GLY A 47 -17.31 -2.05 -5.42
C GLY A 47 -17.64 -3.46 -5.88
N ALA A 48 -18.53 -3.53 -6.86
CA ALA A 48 -18.96 -4.80 -7.41
C ALA A 48 -17.78 -5.57 -8.04
N GLY A 49 -17.64 -6.84 -7.65
CA GLY A 49 -16.58 -7.71 -8.14
C GLY A 49 -15.25 -7.61 -7.37
N LEU A 50 -15.16 -6.76 -6.34
CA LEU A 50 -14.01 -6.66 -5.44
C LEU A 50 -14.30 -7.35 -4.11
N GLY A 51 -13.25 -7.89 -3.49
CA GLY A 51 -13.34 -8.57 -2.19
C GLY A 51 -13.22 -7.62 -1.00
N CYS A 52 -12.71 -6.40 -1.22
CA CYS A 52 -12.56 -5.40 -0.18
C CYS A 52 -13.88 -4.70 0.14
N ASP A 53 -14.07 -4.41 1.39
CA ASP A 53 -15.11 -3.54 1.95
C ASP A 53 -14.46 -2.49 2.86
N GLU A 54 -15.26 -1.58 3.43
CA GLU A 54 -14.76 -0.48 4.27
C GLU A 54 -14.12 -0.94 5.59
N PHE A 55 -14.32 -2.19 5.99
CA PHE A 55 -13.77 -2.72 7.25
C PHE A 55 -12.40 -3.36 7.07
N LYS A 56 -12.00 -3.67 5.85
CA LYS A 56 -10.77 -4.40 5.53
C LYS A 56 -9.64 -3.48 5.08
N VAL A 57 -8.42 -4.00 5.18
CA VAL A 57 -7.31 -3.50 4.38
C VAL A 57 -7.28 -4.22 3.04
N SER A 58 -7.14 -3.47 1.97
CA SER A 58 -6.90 -4.02 0.64
C SER A 58 -5.40 -4.21 0.40
N ILE A 59 -5.05 -5.32 -0.22
CA ILE A 59 -3.73 -5.60 -0.82
C ILE A 59 -3.96 -5.67 -2.32
N CYS A 60 -3.42 -4.72 -3.07
CA CYS A 60 -3.58 -4.71 -4.51
C CYS A 60 -2.57 -5.67 -5.16
N ALA A 61 -3.08 -6.65 -5.92
CA ALA A 61 -2.24 -7.59 -6.66
C ALA A 61 -1.86 -7.04 -8.05
N LYS A 62 -2.73 -6.22 -8.64
CA LYS A 62 -2.55 -5.60 -9.95
C LYS A 62 -3.46 -4.39 -10.09
N ASP A 63 -2.97 -3.35 -10.72
CA ASP A 63 -3.77 -2.20 -11.15
C ASP A 63 -3.71 -1.99 -12.68
N SER A 64 -4.10 -0.79 -13.16
CA SER A 64 -4.11 -0.45 -14.59
C SER A 64 -2.72 -0.46 -15.21
N HIS A 65 -1.66 -0.26 -14.44
CA HIS A 65 -0.29 -0.13 -14.93
C HIS A 65 0.48 -1.45 -14.92
N GLY A 66 -0.05 -2.47 -14.26
CA GLY A 66 0.56 -3.78 -14.24
C GLY A 66 0.45 -4.51 -12.90
N PRO A 67 1.05 -5.71 -12.80
CA PRO A 67 1.09 -6.45 -11.55
C PRO A 67 2.06 -5.79 -10.56
N TYR A 68 1.70 -5.80 -9.29
CA TYR A 68 2.62 -5.49 -8.20
C TYR A 68 3.63 -6.63 -7.99
N HIS A 69 4.76 -6.33 -7.34
CA HIS A 69 5.83 -7.31 -7.19
C HIS A 69 5.38 -8.51 -6.37
N TYR A 70 5.53 -9.71 -6.91
CA TYR A 70 5.02 -10.96 -6.34
C TYR A 70 5.46 -11.19 -4.89
N ASP A 71 6.76 -11.00 -4.59
CA ASP A 71 7.27 -11.23 -3.24
C ASP A 71 6.73 -10.20 -2.23
N VAL A 72 6.48 -8.96 -2.68
CA VAL A 72 5.88 -7.92 -1.84
C VAL A 72 4.43 -8.27 -1.52
N VAL A 73 3.64 -8.60 -2.54
CA VAL A 73 2.24 -9.01 -2.37
C VAL A 73 2.14 -10.23 -1.47
N SER A 74 2.96 -11.26 -1.71
CA SER A 74 2.99 -12.48 -0.88
C SER A 74 3.39 -12.17 0.56
N GLY A 75 4.41 -11.35 0.75
CA GLY A 75 4.86 -10.93 2.08
C GLY A 75 3.81 -10.11 2.84
N LEU A 76 3.05 -9.27 2.14
CA LEU A 76 1.91 -8.53 2.72
C LEU A 76 0.78 -9.47 3.16
N ILE A 77 0.43 -10.45 2.34
CA ILE A 77 -0.58 -11.46 2.68
C ILE A 77 -0.17 -12.24 3.93
N ASP A 78 1.08 -12.68 4.00
CA ASP A 78 1.59 -13.40 5.15
C ASP A 78 1.65 -12.52 6.41
N ALA A 79 2.01 -11.25 6.26
CA ALA A 79 2.00 -10.27 7.37
C ALA A 79 0.58 -10.03 7.88
N ALA A 80 -0.40 -9.87 6.98
CA ALA A 80 -1.81 -9.70 7.35
C ALA A 80 -2.33 -10.90 8.15
N ARG A 81 -2.03 -12.11 7.69
CA ARG A 81 -2.40 -13.35 8.40
C ARG A 81 -1.78 -13.43 9.80
N ARG A 82 -0.47 -13.14 9.92
CA ARG A 82 0.22 -13.14 11.22
C ARG A 82 -0.34 -12.11 12.19
N ALA A 83 -0.72 -10.94 11.68
CA ALA A 83 -1.26 -9.85 12.49
C ALA A 83 -2.74 -10.02 12.85
N GLY A 84 -3.43 -10.98 12.27
CA GLY A 84 -4.89 -11.10 12.39
C GLY A 84 -5.61 -9.88 11.82
N ALA A 85 -5.05 -9.27 10.77
CA ALA A 85 -5.73 -8.19 10.06
C ALA A 85 -6.80 -8.78 9.15
N ASP A 86 -7.97 -8.13 9.09
CA ASP A 86 -8.98 -8.47 8.09
C ASP A 86 -8.60 -7.81 6.76
N PHE A 87 -8.45 -8.61 5.70
CA PHE A 87 -7.91 -8.13 4.43
C PHE A 87 -8.59 -8.77 3.22
N ALA A 88 -8.48 -8.09 2.09
CA ALA A 88 -8.79 -8.64 0.78
C ALA A 88 -7.61 -8.47 -0.17
N VAL A 89 -7.53 -9.35 -1.18
CA VAL A 89 -6.55 -9.23 -2.28
C VAL A 89 -7.34 -9.03 -3.55
N ASP A 90 -7.12 -7.89 -4.21
CA ASP A 90 -7.93 -7.47 -5.34
C ASP A 90 -7.08 -7.02 -6.55
N VAL A 91 -7.75 -6.96 -7.69
CA VAL A 91 -7.24 -6.39 -8.95
C VAL A 91 -8.08 -5.19 -9.32
N TYR A 92 -7.44 -4.05 -9.54
CA TYR A 92 -8.11 -2.80 -9.89
C TYR A 92 -7.95 -2.46 -11.36
N PRO A 93 -9.01 -2.55 -12.17
CA PRO A 93 -8.89 -2.32 -13.61
C PRO A 93 -8.74 -0.85 -14.01
N GLN A 94 -9.10 0.08 -13.13
CA GLN A 94 -9.07 1.54 -13.37
C GLN A 94 -8.53 2.26 -12.14
N TYR A 95 -7.26 2.05 -11.84
CA TYR A 95 -6.59 2.60 -10.68
C TYR A 95 -5.08 2.67 -10.93
N GLY A 96 -4.42 3.59 -10.28
CA GLY A 96 -2.97 3.69 -10.22
C GLY A 96 -2.55 4.21 -8.86
N SER A 97 -1.29 4.05 -8.51
CA SER A 97 -0.74 4.55 -7.25
C SER A 97 0.59 5.26 -7.47
N ASP A 98 1.02 5.96 -6.46
CA ASP A 98 2.23 6.77 -6.49
C ASP A 98 3.51 5.95 -6.73
N VAL A 99 3.54 4.70 -6.26
CA VAL A 99 4.70 3.82 -6.47
C VAL A 99 4.92 3.49 -7.95
N GLU A 100 3.87 3.48 -8.77
CA GLU A 100 3.97 3.32 -10.21
C GLU A 100 4.69 4.51 -10.88
N ALA A 101 4.51 5.71 -10.34
CA ALA A 101 5.25 6.88 -10.80
C ALA A 101 6.76 6.72 -10.61
N SER A 102 7.19 6.09 -9.51
CA SER A 102 8.60 5.76 -9.27
C SER A 102 9.15 4.81 -10.33
N LEU A 103 8.40 3.75 -10.68
CA LEU A 103 8.84 2.80 -11.72
C LEU A 103 8.94 3.47 -13.10
N ARG A 104 7.96 4.29 -13.47
CA ARG A 104 8.00 5.05 -14.72
C ARG A 104 9.16 6.06 -14.78
N ALA A 105 9.60 6.56 -13.61
CA ALA A 105 10.77 7.42 -13.51
C ALA A 105 12.12 6.67 -13.62
N GLY A 106 12.09 5.34 -13.75
CA GLY A 106 13.28 4.51 -13.97
C GLY A 106 13.90 3.94 -12.69
N HIS A 107 13.20 3.98 -11.57
CA HIS A 107 13.65 3.33 -10.34
C HIS A 107 13.35 1.83 -10.37
N ASP A 108 14.39 1.00 -10.30
CA ASP A 108 14.26 -0.46 -10.23
C ASP A 108 14.04 -0.91 -8.78
N ILE A 109 12.80 -0.83 -8.32
CA ILE A 109 12.40 -1.16 -6.93
C ILE A 109 11.23 -2.14 -6.92
N ARG A 110 11.21 -3.02 -5.94
CA ARG A 110 10.04 -3.86 -5.68
C ARG A 110 8.93 -3.00 -5.11
N HIS A 111 7.69 -3.22 -5.54
CA HIS A 111 6.61 -2.32 -5.19
C HIS A 111 5.34 -3.06 -4.77
N GLY A 112 4.56 -2.40 -3.93
CA GLY A 112 3.28 -2.86 -3.43
C GLY A 112 2.33 -1.71 -3.15
N LEU A 113 1.07 -2.04 -2.94
CA LEU A 113 0.01 -1.09 -2.60
C LEU A 113 -0.93 -1.72 -1.58
N ILE A 114 -1.18 -1.00 -0.50
CA ILE A 114 -2.21 -1.32 0.50
C ILE A 114 -3.01 -0.08 0.87
N GLY A 115 -4.18 -0.27 1.44
CA GLY A 115 -4.94 0.82 2.04
C GLY A 115 -6.29 0.37 2.57
N PRO A 116 -6.95 1.17 3.41
CA PRO A 116 -8.30 0.87 3.86
C PRO A 116 -9.28 0.90 2.71
N GLY A 117 -10.31 0.07 2.77
CA GLY A 117 -11.39 0.13 1.80
C GLY A 117 -12.13 1.45 1.85
N VAL A 118 -12.26 2.12 0.70
CA VAL A 118 -12.92 3.42 0.56
C VAL A 118 -13.97 3.37 -0.54
N TYR A 119 -15.18 3.83 -0.21
CA TYR A 119 -16.26 4.04 -1.19
C TYR A 119 -16.14 5.40 -1.85
N ALA A 120 -16.57 5.48 -3.10
CA ALA A 120 -16.70 6.71 -3.87
C ALA A 120 -15.41 7.52 -3.96
N SER A 121 -14.28 6.83 -4.25
CA SER A 121 -13.00 7.46 -4.53
C SER A 121 -13.13 8.59 -5.53
N HIS A 122 -12.47 9.73 -5.25
CA HIS A 122 -12.59 11.01 -5.96
C HIS A 122 -13.99 11.67 -5.91
N GLY A 123 -14.89 11.12 -5.08
CA GLY A 123 -16.22 11.67 -4.84
C GLY A 123 -16.44 12.03 -3.37
N TYR A 124 -17.62 11.69 -2.83
CA TYR A 124 -17.89 11.82 -1.40
C TYR A 124 -17.42 10.54 -0.68
N GLU A 125 -16.15 10.48 -0.42
CA GLU A 125 -15.48 9.30 0.12
C GLU A 125 -15.94 8.96 1.53
N ARG A 126 -16.02 7.67 1.80
CA ARG A 126 -16.24 7.15 3.15
C ARG A 126 -15.52 5.83 3.34
N SER A 127 -15.09 5.61 4.56
CA SER A 127 -14.46 4.38 5.03
C SER A 127 -14.89 4.11 6.46
N HIS A 128 -14.44 3.03 7.05
CA HIS A 128 -14.65 2.70 8.44
C HIS A 128 -13.31 2.70 9.19
N LYS A 129 -13.33 3.03 10.49
CA LYS A 129 -12.13 3.03 11.33
C LYS A 129 -11.43 1.66 11.37
N ASP A 130 -12.19 0.56 11.27
CA ASP A 130 -11.63 -0.80 11.29
C ASP A 130 -10.75 -1.07 10.06
N GLY A 131 -11.11 -0.50 8.88
CA GLY A 131 -10.26 -0.54 7.69
C GLY A 131 -8.91 0.14 7.93
N ALA A 132 -8.93 1.32 8.57
CA ALA A 132 -7.70 2.02 8.94
C ALA A 132 -6.89 1.24 10.00
N GLU A 133 -7.55 0.66 11.00
CA GLU A 133 -6.88 -0.18 12.01
C GLU A 133 -6.25 -1.43 11.39
N ASN A 134 -6.94 -2.11 10.46
CA ASN A 134 -6.40 -3.26 9.75
C ASN A 134 -5.24 -2.88 8.84
N THR A 135 -5.29 -1.70 8.21
CA THR A 135 -4.17 -1.16 7.44
C THR A 135 -2.94 -0.92 8.33
N LEU A 136 -3.13 -0.34 9.52
CA LEU A 136 -2.05 -0.12 10.47
C LEU A 136 -1.46 -1.44 10.99
N LYS A 137 -2.31 -2.43 11.33
CA LYS A 137 -1.85 -3.77 11.74
C LYS A 137 -0.99 -4.42 10.66
N LEU A 138 -1.43 -4.38 9.42
CA LEU A 138 -0.69 -4.92 8.30
C LEU A 138 0.64 -4.20 8.10
N LEU A 139 0.62 -2.87 8.03
CA LEU A 139 1.82 -2.07 7.83
C LEU A 139 2.86 -2.33 8.92
N TRP A 140 2.43 -2.39 10.17
CA TRP A 140 3.29 -2.73 11.31
C TRP A 140 3.89 -4.13 11.17
N ALA A 141 3.06 -5.15 10.95
CA ALA A 141 3.53 -6.54 10.83
C ALA A 141 4.42 -6.78 9.60
N TYR A 142 4.32 -5.95 8.58
CA TYR A 142 5.18 -6.02 7.40
C TYR A 142 6.54 -5.34 7.62
N THR A 143 6.56 -4.25 8.37
CA THR A 143 7.78 -3.45 8.60
C THR A 143 8.60 -3.91 9.80
N VAL A 144 7.95 -4.56 10.78
CA VAL A 144 8.56 -5.07 12.02
C VAL A 144 8.53 -6.60 11.99
N LYS A 145 9.61 -7.25 12.41
CA LYS A 145 9.66 -8.71 12.57
C LYS A 145 9.43 -9.11 14.00
#